data_b7c6234cb1e896eaa714b250b27b7d56
#
_entry.id   b7c6234cb1e896eaa714b250b27b7d56
#
_cell.length_a   1.000
_cell.length_b   1.000
_cell.length_c   1.000
_cell.angle_alpha   90.00
_cell.angle_beta   90.00
_cell.angle_gamma   90.00
#
_symmetry.space_group_name_H-M   'P 1'
#
loop_
_entity.id
_entity.type
_entity.pdbx_description
1 polymer ?
#
loop_
_entity_poly.entity_id
_entity_poly.type
_entity_poly.pdbx_seq_one_letter_code
_entity_poly.pdbx_strand_id
1 'polypeptide(L)'
;MKQVIVIPARMKGTRLPGKPLIKIMGKAIIHHVWDRCRQVIESENIYIATEDYEIDQYCNKNNIQCIVTQTAETAIDRIKYFSDLIPADAYINIQGDEPIVNVHDIETLLAYNRKYPDRVVFGKTIANVKEFNDHSKAKVVCGRE
;
A
#
# COMPACT_ATOMS: atom_id res chain seq x y z
N MET A 1 -7.18 -13.07 14.28
CA MET A 1 -7.42 -11.84 13.50
C MET A 1 -6.62 -11.94 12.20
N LYS A 2 -7.32 -11.99 11.07
CA LYS A 2 -6.73 -12.04 9.74
C LYS A 2 -6.38 -10.61 9.29
N GLN A 3 -5.09 -10.31 9.19
CA GLN A 3 -4.58 -9.05 8.65
C GLN A 3 -4.15 -9.26 7.19
N VAL A 4 -4.46 -8.31 6.33
CA VAL A 4 -4.08 -8.34 4.91
C VAL A 4 -3.41 -7.02 4.54
N ILE A 5 -2.25 -7.10 3.90
CA ILE A 5 -1.62 -5.94 3.28
C ILE A 5 -2.18 -5.78 1.86
N VAL A 6 -2.64 -4.57 1.56
CA VAL A 6 -3.12 -4.19 0.23
C VAL A 6 -2.20 -3.10 -0.31
N ILE A 7 -1.65 -3.34 -1.49
CA ILE A 7 -0.77 -2.42 -2.21
C ILE A 7 -1.55 -1.90 -3.42
N PRO A 8 -2.23 -0.74 -3.30
CA PRO A 8 -2.94 -0.16 -4.44
C PRO A 8 -1.96 0.35 -5.49
N ALA A 9 -2.25 0.06 -6.75
CA ALA A 9 -1.44 0.49 -7.87
C ALA A 9 -2.28 0.84 -9.09
N ARG A 10 -1.82 1.81 -9.90
CA ARG A 10 -2.42 2.17 -11.18
C ARG A 10 -1.38 2.68 -12.15
N MET A 11 -1.59 2.39 -13.44
CA MET A 11 -0.72 2.87 -14.52
C MET A 11 -0.90 4.37 -14.78
N LYS A 12 -2.11 4.87 -14.58
CA LYS A 12 -2.44 6.28 -14.81
C LYS A 12 -1.91 7.17 -13.69
N GLY A 13 -0.81 7.84 -13.95
CA GLY A 13 -0.22 8.84 -13.04
C GLY A 13 0.02 10.14 -13.78
N THR A 14 -0.28 11.29 -13.14
CA THR A 14 -0.11 12.62 -13.76
C THR A 14 1.36 13.01 -13.92
N ARG A 15 2.19 12.68 -12.94
CA ARG A 15 3.63 13.01 -12.91
C ARG A 15 4.51 11.97 -13.63
N LEU A 16 4.19 10.70 -13.49
CA LEU A 16 4.96 9.60 -14.08
C LEU A 16 4.02 8.43 -14.42
N PRO A 17 3.47 8.40 -15.64
CA PRO A 17 2.66 7.29 -16.12
C PRO A 17 3.45 5.97 -16.08
N GLY A 18 2.77 4.86 -15.75
CA GLY A 18 3.42 3.54 -15.70
C GLY A 18 4.38 3.34 -14.52
N LYS A 19 4.44 4.27 -13.57
CA LYS A 19 5.37 4.23 -12.42
C LYS A 19 5.46 2.88 -11.73
N PRO A 20 4.37 2.15 -11.43
CA PRO A 20 4.44 0.87 -10.73
C PRO A 20 5.30 -0.19 -11.43
N LEU A 21 5.36 -0.16 -12.76
CA LEU A 21 6.10 -1.14 -13.57
C LEU A 21 7.49 -0.66 -14.02
N ILE A 22 7.89 0.57 -13.68
CA ILE A 22 9.26 1.04 -13.92
C ILE A 22 10.22 0.14 -13.14
N LYS A 23 11.26 -0.31 -13.82
CA LYS A 23 12.24 -1.22 -13.21
C LYS A 23 13.36 -0.45 -12.52
N ILE A 24 13.65 -0.83 -11.29
CA ILE A 24 14.84 -0.44 -10.53
C ILE A 24 15.60 -1.74 -10.24
N MET A 25 16.88 -1.80 -10.64
CA MET A 25 17.70 -3.01 -10.48
C MET A 25 17.01 -4.30 -11.00
N GLY A 26 16.35 -4.19 -12.16
CA GLY A 26 15.69 -5.33 -12.82
C GLY A 26 14.29 -5.70 -12.33
N LYS A 27 13.82 -5.18 -11.20
CA LYS A 27 12.48 -5.39 -10.65
C LYS A 27 11.61 -4.15 -10.75
N ALA A 28 10.31 -4.30 -11.01
CA ALA A 28 9.36 -3.20 -10.98
C ALA A 28 9.27 -2.56 -9.58
N ILE A 29 8.96 -1.27 -9.53
CA ILE A 29 8.80 -0.53 -8.26
C ILE A 29 7.83 -1.25 -7.33
N ILE A 30 6.68 -1.67 -7.83
CA ILE A 30 5.66 -2.37 -7.03
C ILE A 30 6.17 -3.72 -6.46
N HIS A 31 7.08 -4.40 -7.16
CA HIS A 31 7.69 -5.63 -6.68
C HIS A 31 8.64 -5.38 -5.50
N HIS A 32 9.35 -4.25 -5.51
CA HIS A 32 10.17 -3.85 -4.35
C HIS A 32 9.30 -3.58 -3.12
N VAL A 33 8.14 -2.94 -3.29
CA VAL A 33 7.19 -2.74 -2.18
C VAL A 33 6.70 -4.08 -1.64
N TRP A 34 6.30 -5.00 -2.53
CA TRP A 34 5.88 -6.35 -2.15
C TRP A 34 6.99 -7.12 -1.42
N ASP A 35 8.24 -7.03 -1.90
CA ASP A 35 9.42 -7.63 -1.25
C ASP A 35 9.65 -7.10 0.18
N ARG A 36 9.29 -5.85 0.48
CA ARG A 36 9.33 -5.30 1.83
C ARG A 36 8.22 -5.89 2.71
N CYS A 37 7.01 -5.95 2.19
CA CYS A 37 5.85 -6.47 2.92
C CYS A 37 6.03 -7.94 3.32
N ARG A 38 6.55 -8.79 2.44
CA ARG A 38 6.75 -10.23 2.72
C ARG A 38 7.83 -10.54 3.76
N GLN A 39 8.55 -9.54 4.25
CA GLN A 39 9.47 -9.70 5.37
C GLN A 39 8.77 -9.71 6.72
N VAL A 40 7.50 -9.29 6.78
CA VAL A 40 6.76 -9.10 8.04
C VAL A 40 5.44 -9.88 8.12
N ILE A 41 4.94 -10.37 6.98
CA ILE A 41 3.71 -11.18 6.90
C ILE A 41 3.84 -12.19 5.75
N GLU A 42 3.13 -13.29 5.86
CA GLU A 42 3.12 -14.33 4.82
C GLU A 42 2.59 -13.80 3.48
N SER A 43 3.18 -14.26 2.38
CA SER A 43 2.90 -13.75 1.04
C SER A 43 1.45 -13.91 0.59
N GLU A 44 0.75 -14.94 1.11
CA GLU A 44 -0.69 -15.17 0.86
C GLU A 44 -1.61 -14.12 1.52
N ASN A 45 -1.08 -13.28 2.37
CA ASN A 45 -1.78 -12.14 2.97
C ASN A 45 -1.35 -10.80 2.38
N ILE A 46 -0.64 -10.79 1.26
CA ILE A 46 -0.19 -9.58 0.56
C ILE A 46 -0.77 -9.56 -0.85
N TYR A 47 -1.51 -8.51 -1.16
CA TYR A 47 -2.16 -8.36 -2.46
C TYR A 47 -1.82 -7.02 -3.11
N ILE A 48 -1.59 -7.06 -4.40
CA ILE A 48 -1.66 -5.87 -5.24
C ILE A 48 -3.11 -5.69 -5.68
N ALA A 49 -3.64 -4.49 -5.55
CA ALA A 49 -4.98 -4.14 -6.02
C ALA A 49 -4.89 -3.12 -7.15
N THR A 50 -5.43 -3.45 -8.32
CA THR A 50 -5.31 -2.62 -9.53
C THR A 50 -6.55 -2.71 -10.41
N GLU A 51 -6.73 -1.75 -11.30
CA GLU A 51 -7.66 -1.81 -12.43
C GLU A 51 -6.94 -2.14 -13.74
N ASP A 52 -5.61 -2.13 -13.73
CA ASP A 52 -4.78 -2.18 -14.94
C ASP A 52 -4.31 -3.60 -15.25
N TYR A 53 -4.61 -4.05 -16.45
CA TYR A 53 -4.25 -5.39 -16.95
C TYR A 53 -2.74 -5.63 -16.97
N GLU A 54 -1.95 -4.62 -17.30
CA GLU A 54 -0.48 -4.73 -17.36
C GLU A 54 0.12 -5.02 -15.98
N ILE A 55 -0.46 -4.45 -14.91
CA ILE A 55 -0.03 -4.73 -13.54
C ILE A 55 -0.42 -6.16 -13.16
N ASP A 56 -1.65 -6.57 -13.48
CA ASP A 56 -2.11 -7.94 -13.24
C ASP A 56 -1.23 -8.98 -13.95
N GLN A 57 -0.93 -8.76 -15.24
CA GLN A 57 -0.01 -9.64 -15.98
C GLN A 57 1.39 -9.72 -15.35
N TYR A 58 1.92 -8.56 -14.89
CA TYR A 58 3.21 -8.53 -14.20
C TYR A 58 3.17 -9.37 -12.92
N CYS A 59 2.12 -9.22 -12.13
CA CYS A 59 1.93 -9.96 -10.88
C CYS A 59 1.84 -11.47 -11.14
N ASN A 60 1.03 -11.89 -12.09
CA ASN A 60 0.85 -13.29 -12.46
C ASN A 60 2.19 -13.92 -12.92
N LYS A 61 2.97 -13.22 -13.72
CA LYS A 61 4.30 -13.68 -14.18
C LYS A 61 5.30 -13.84 -13.04
N ASN A 62 5.13 -13.10 -11.95
CA ASN A 62 6.06 -13.08 -10.81
C ASN A 62 5.51 -13.81 -9.57
N ASN A 63 4.39 -14.53 -9.68
CA ASN A 63 3.71 -15.22 -8.58
C ASN A 63 3.35 -14.29 -7.41
N ILE A 64 2.92 -13.06 -7.72
CA ILE A 64 2.43 -12.08 -6.76
C ILE A 64 0.91 -12.10 -6.81
N GLN A 65 0.25 -12.17 -5.66
CA GLN A 65 -1.21 -12.12 -5.63
C GLN A 65 -1.71 -10.74 -6.07
N CYS A 66 -2.62 -10.75 -7.04
CA CYS A 66 -3.23 -9.54 -7.58
C CYS A 66 -4.74 -9.69 -7.63
N ILE A 67 -5.46 -8.63 -7.27
CA ILE A 67 -6.90 -8.54 -7.43
C ILE A 67 -7.22 -7.37 -8.36
N VAL A 68 -7.89 -7.68 -9.44
CA VAL A 68 -8.41 -6.66 -10.35
C VAL A 68 -9.69 -6.08 -9.75
N THR A 69 -9.65 -4.80 -9.45
CA THR A 69 -10.78 -4.03 -8.91
C THR A 69 -11.40 -3.18 -10.02
N GLN A 70 -12.59 -2.67 -9.76
CA GLN A 70 -13.14 -1.61 -10.61
C GLN A 70 -12.30 -0.32 -10.51
N THR A 71 -12.54 0.62 -11.43
CA THR A 71 -11.90 1.94 -11.40
C THR A 71 -12.15 2.65 -10.09
N ALA A 72 -11.08 3.19 -9.50
CA ALA A 72 -11.11 3.87 -8.22
C ALA A 72 -10.44 5.25 -8.34
N GLU A 73 -11.06 6.27 -7.75
CA GLU A 73 -10.49 7.62 -7.75
C GLU A 73 -9.31 7.73 -6.79
N THR A 74 -9.42 7.09 -5.63
CA THR A 74 -8.39 7.11 -4.58
C THR A 74 -7.90 5.70 -4.24
N ALA A 75 -6.75 5.63 -3.55
CA ALA A 75 -6.23 4.37 -3.00
C ALA A 75 -7.21 3.76 -1.96
N ILE A 76 -7.90 4.60 -1.20
CA ILE A 76 -8.87 4.14 -0.18
C ILE A 76 -10.09 3.50 -0.85
N ASP A 77 -10.61 4.11 -1.93
CA ASP A 77 -11.72 3.52 -2.69
C ASP A 77 -11.34 2.14 -3.26
N ARG A 78 -10.10 2.00 -3.74
CA ARG A 78 -9.58 0.73 -4.24
C ARG A 78 -9.51 -0.32 -3.14
N ILE A 79 -9.09 0.05 -1.92
CA ILE A 79 -9.06 -0.86 -0.78
C ILE A 79 -10.48 -1.27 -0.39
N LYS A 80 -11.44 -0.36 -0.46
CA LYS A 80 -12.85 -0.70 -0.23
C LYS A 80 -13.34 -1.74 -1.23
N TYR A 81 -13.11 -1.54 -2.53
CA TYR A 81 -13.48 -2.52 -3.55
C TYR A 81 -12.77 -3.87 -3.36
N PHE A 82 -11.49 -3.83 -2.95
CA PHE A 82 -10.75 -5.02 -2.59
C PHE A 82 -11.38 -5.76 -1.40
N SER A 83 -11.81 -5.04 -0.37
CA SER A 83 -12.38 -5.64 0.83
C SER A 83 -13.71 -6.35 0.58
N ASP A 84 -14.45 -5.93 -0.43
CA ASP A 84 -15.68 -6.60 -0.86
C ASP A 84 -15.39 -7.97 -1.52
N LEU A 85 -14.19 -8.17 -2.05
CA LEU A 85 -13.77 -9.39 -2.73
C LEU A 85 -12.97 -10.34 -1.82
N ILE A 86 -12.17 -9.82 -0.92
CA ILE A 86 -11.27 -10.58 -0.04
C ILE A 86 -11.56 -10.21 1.42
N PRO A 87 -12.40 -10.97 2.13
CA PRO A 87 -12.72 -10.70 3.53
C PRO A 87 -11.50 -10.86 4.46
N ALA A 88 -11.28 -9.88 5.32
CA ALA A 88 -10.30 -9.89 6.39
C ALA A 88 -10.77 -9.03 7.56
N ASP A 89 -10.14 -9.20 8.73
CA ASP A 89 -10.46 -8.40 9.92
C ASP A 89 -9.81 -7.01 9.86
N ALA A 90 -8.68 -6.89 9.11
CA ALA A 90 -8.00 -5.62 8.93
C ALA A 90 -7.26 -5.54 7.60
N TYR A 91 -7.25 -4.35 7.01
CA TYR A 91 -6.56 -4.02 5.77
C TYR A 91 -5.51 -2.95 6.02
N ILE A 92 -4.25 -3.30 5.73
CA ILE A 92 -3.11 -2.41 5.88
C ILE A 92 -2.73 -1.86 4.50
N ASN A 93 -2.89 -0.56 4.32
CA ASN A 93 -2.54 0.13 3.08
C ASN A 93 -1.06 0.47 3.05
N ILE A 94 -0.32 -0.12 2.10
CA ILE A 94 1.06 0.26 1.78
C ILE A 94 1.09 0.81 0.36
N GLN A 95 1.59 2.03 0.20
CA GLN A 95 1.60 2.69 -1.11
C GLN A 95 2.50 1.98 -2.11
N GLY A 96 1.98 1.67 -3.29
CA GLY A 96 2.70 0.92 -4.33
C GLY A 96 3.86 1.67 -5.00
N ASP A 97 4.10 2.91 -4.62
CA ASP A 97 5.16 3.77 -5.14
C ASP A 97 6.26 4.12 -4.12
N GLU A 98 6.31 3.39 -3.01
CA GLU A 98 7.33 3.54 -1.95
C GLU A 98 8.26 2.32 -1.86
N PRO A 99 9.17 2.10 -2.84
CA PRO A 99 9.99 0.90 -2.92
C PRO A 99 10.98 0.73 -1.76
N ILE A 100 11.23 1.80 -1.01
CA ILE A 100 12.13 1.82 0.15
C ILE A 100 11.37 1.96 1.48
N VAL A 101 10.06 1.67 1.50
CA VAL A 101 9.27 1.68 2.75
C VAL A 101 10.00 0.89 3.84
N ASN A 102 10.04 1.45 5.05
CA ASN A 102 10.75 0.81 6.16
C ASN A 102 9.97 -0.42 6.65
N VAL A 103 10.63 -1.57 6.67
CA VAL A 103 10.05 -2.84 7.13
C VAL A 103 9.57 -2.76 8.57
N HIS A 104 10.33 -2.09 9.44
CA HIS A 104 9.97 -1.89 10.84
C HIS A 104 8.69 -1.05 11.01
N ASP A 105 8.46 -0.08 10.14
CA ASP A 105 7.22 0.71 10.18
C ASP A 105 6.01 -0.16 9.81
N ILE A 106 6.16 -1.06 8.83
CA ILE A 106 5.09 -2.02 8.45
C ILE A 106 4.81 -2.96 9.64
N GLU A 107 5.86 -3.51 10.25
CA GLU A 107 5.75 -4.38 11.44
C GLU A 107 5.04 -3.67 12.60
N THR A 108 5.39 -2.42 12.84
CA THR A 108 4.78 -1.57 13.86
C THR A 108 3.29 -1.37 13.59
N LEU A 109 2.90 -1.05 12.36
CA LEU A 109 1.48 -0.90 11.97
C LEU A 109 0.69 -2.18 12.22
N LEU A 110 1.23 -3.34 11.83
CA LEU A 110 0.61 -4.64 12.07
C LEU A 110 0.43 -4.91 13.57
N ALA A 111 1.44 -4.61 14.37
CA ALA A 111 1.39 -4.80 15.83
C ALA A 111 0.37 -3.88 16.51
N TYR A 112 0.34 -2.59 16.14
CA TYR A 112 -0.63 -1.63 16.66
C TYR A 112 -2.06 -1.98 16.27
N ASN A 113 -2.30 -2.41 15.04
CA ASN A 113 -3.61 -2.85 14.62
C ASN A 113 -4.09 -4.08 15.40
N ARG A 114 -3.21 -5.05 15.69
CA ARG A 114 -3.54 -6.19 16.58
C ARG A 114 -3.91 -5.75 18.00
N LYS A 115 -3.22 -4.74 18.51
CA LYS A 115 -3.47 -4.20 19.87
C LYS A 115 -4.76 -3.37 19.95
N TYR A 116 -5.13 -2.70 18.86
CA TYR A 116 -6.28 -1.79 18.79
C TYR A 116 -7.14 -2.11 17.56
N PRO A 117 -7.83 -3.27 17.53
CA PRO A 117 -8.51 -3.75 16.32
C PRO A 117 -9.67 -2.87 15.86
N ASP A 118 -10.27 -2.09 16.77
CA ASP A 118 -11.41 -1.21 16.49
C ASP A 118 -10.97 0.22 16.08
N ARG A 119 -9.68 0.43 15.88
CA ARG A 119 -9.14 1.76 15.56
C ARG A 119 -8.51 1.79 14.17
N VAL A 120 -8.67 2.93 13.51
CA VAL A 120 -7.87 3.25 12.33
C VAL A 120 -6.50 3.75 12.79
N VAL A 121 -5.45 3.09 12.32
CA VAL A 121 -4.06 3.41 12.69
C VAL A 121 -3.34 4.00 11.48
N PHE A 122 -2.69 5.14 11.67
CA PHE A 122 -1.88 5.80 10.65
C PHE A 122 -0.42 5.87 11.07
N GLY A 123 0.47 5.51 10.15
CA GLY A 123 1.89 5.86 10.26
C GLY A 123 2.06 7.35 9.98
N LYS A 124 2.80 8.05 10.86
CA LYS A 124 3.14 9.46 10.68
C LYS A 124 4.60 9.72 11.05
N THR A 125 5.17 10.75 10.47
CA THR A 125 6.46 11.31 10.87
C THR A 125 6.33 12.78 11.24
N ILE A 126 7.32 13.31 11.97
CA ILE A 126 7.35 14.74 12.28
C ILE A 126 7.77 15.50 11.01
N ALA A 127 6.93 16.43 10.57
CA ALA A 127 7.22 17.31 9.46
C ALA A 127 8.11 18.48 9.93
N ASN A 128 9.12 18.82 9.14
CA ASN A 128 9.83 20.08 9.31
C ASN A 128 9.01 21.25 8.74
N VAL A 129 9.41 22.50 9.00
CA VAL A 129 8.68 23.70 8.57
C VAL A 129 8.47 23.75 7.04
N LYS A 130 9.47 23.33 6.26
CA LYS A 130 9.38 23.30 4.79
C LYS A 130 8.33 22.28 4.32
N GLU A 131 8.30 21.11 4.92
CA GLU A 131 7.33 20.05 4.62
C GLU A 131 5.92 20.42 5.11
N PHE A 132 5.81 21.16 6.23
CA PHE A 132 4.52 21.62 6.72
C PHE A 132 3.84 22.59 5.73
N ASN A 133 4.61 23.42 5.05
CA ASN A 133 4.11 24.36 4.04
C ASN A 133 3.96 23.74 2.64
N ASP A 134 4.39 22.50 2.43
CA ASP A 134 4.28 21.80 1.15
C ASP A 134 2.84 21.24 1.00
N HIS A 135 2.05 21.85 0.10
CA HIS A 135 0.67 21.42 -0.17
C HIS A 135 0.55 20.02 -0.81
N SER A 136 1.64 19.48 -1.35
CA SER A 136 1.65 18.13 -1.92
C SER A 136 1.71 17.01 -0.86
N LYS A 137 2.01 17.36 0.40
CA LYS A 137 2.13 16.42 1.51
C LYS A 137 0.88 16.41 2.39
N ALA A 138 0.35 15.24 2.65
CA ALA A 138 -0.74 15.08 3.61
C ALA A 138 -0.26 15.45 5.03
N LYS A 139 -1.11 16.11 5.81
CA LYS A 139 -0.84 16.51 7.19
C LYS A 139 -1.83 15.81 8.12
N VAL A 140 -1.34 15.35 9.25
CA VAL A 140 -2.17 14.81 10.33
C VAL A 140 -2.08 15.78 11.52
N VAL A 141 -3.22 16.32 11.92
CA VAL A 141 -3.34 17.11 13.14
C VAL A 141 -3.65 16.17 14.29
N CYS A 142 -2.78 16.16 15.30
CA CYS A 142 -2.98 15.35 16.51
C CYS A 142 -3.50 16.24 17.61
N GLY A 143 -4.58 15.80 18.28
CA GLY A 143 -4.99 16.39 19.55
C GLY A 143 -3.92 16.14 20.63
N ARG A 144 -3.93 16.97 21.67
CA ARG A 144 -3.23 16.62 22.92
C ARG A 144 -4.06 15.54 23.62
N GLU A 145 -3.42 14.44 24.02
CA GLU A 145 -4.02 13.47 24.95
C GLU A 145 -4.12 14.10 26.34
#